data_2bf3ee7d456017c1b44a713636398907
#
_entry.id   2bf3ee7d456017c1b44a713636398907
#
_cell.length_a   1.000
_cell.length_b   1.000
_cell.length_c   1.000
_cell.angle_alpha   90.00
_cell.angle_beta   90.00
_cell.angle_gamma   90.00
#
_symmetry.space_group_name_H-M   'P 1'
#
loop_
_entity.id
_entity.type
_entity.pdbx_description
1 polymer ?
#
loop_
_entity_poly.entity_id
_entity_poly.type
_entity_poly.pdbx_seq_one_letter_code
_entity_poly.pdbx_strand_id
1 'polypeptide(L)'
;MNEIARKLDFSLRRLVSALIIIYFFAAPFASTYASGAVTEVFQEGKKAATRKLTGKIIDKNTKETLIGASVWLKDTSIGGTTDMDGNFNINVPGGKTVTLVISYLGYANIEKEISPSANNLLIEMSTDDTVLEEVQVVGYGTQRKESVIGSISTLSVSNLKVPSASISTNLAGQLGGVVSIQRDGSPGSSAEFWIRGISTFGANKTPLILVDGVERSLDLLDPEEIESFSLLKDATATALYGVRGANGVVLIKTKRGSEGKPKISIKMEAGMVAPTKIPEMADAVDFANMYNEAVPGTYSQSDIEKYRNHTDGDLYPNVNWLKSVFKKHTFNQRVTANVSGGGEIARYFISAGYYHEDGLFMTGKGNSYNGNPDYQRYNFRSNVDINLHQIGRAHV
;
A
#
# COMPACT_ATOMS: atom_id res chain seq x y z
N MET A 1 -32.78 -9.67 34.13
CA MET A 1 -33.16 -8.91 32.93
C MET A 1 -31.95 -8.42 32.10
N ASN A 2 -30.80 -8.20 32.71
CA ASN A 2 -29.61 -7.69 31.99
C ASN A 2 -28.77 -8.73 31.19
N GLU A 3 -28.92 -10.01 31.48
CA GLU A 3 -28.17 -11.06 30.78
C GLU A 3 -28.80 -11.46 29.43
N ILE A 4 -30.11 -11.43 29.37
CA ILE A 4 -30.88 -11.71 28.12
C ILE A 4 -30.67 -10.59 27.10
N ALA A 5 -30.60 -9.34 27.54
CA ALA A 5 -30.37 -8.20 26.67
C ALA A 5 -28.93 -8.23 26.08
N ARG A 6 -27.90 -8.65 26.82
CA ARG A 6 -26.53 -8.83 26.32
C ARG A 6 -26.40 -9.97 25.31
N LYS A 7 -27.09 -11.08 25.53
CA LYS A 7 -27.11 -12.21 24.57
C LYS A 7 -27.84 -11.86 23.27
N LEU A 8 -28.91 -11.06 23.35
CA LEU A 8 -29.64 -10.58 22.15
C LEU A 8 -28.81 -9.60 21.33
N ASP A 9 -28.09 -8.67 21.98
CA ASP A 9 -27.23 -7.70 21.30
C ASP A 9 -26.02 -8.37 20.59
N PHE A 10 -25.43 -9.38 21.23
CA PHE A 10 -24.33 -10.16 20.65
C PHE A 10 -24.78 -11.04 19.47
N SER A 11 -26.00 -11.61 19.53
CA SER A 11 -26.53 -12.40 18.41
C SER A 11 -26.99 -11.52 17.24
N LEU A 12 -27.53 -10.32 17.50
CA LEU A 12 -27.93 -9.36 16.49
C LEU A 12 -26.73 -8.79 15.73
N ARG A 13 -25.63 -8.50 16.40
CA ARG A 13 -24.37 -8.05 15.77
C ARG A 13 -23.76 -9.12 14.88
N ARG A 14 -23.82 -10.39 15.27
CA ARG A 14 -23.39 -11.52 14.42
C ARG A 14 -24.30 -11.73 13.21
N LEU A 15 -25.59 -11.53 13.36
CA LEU A 15 -26.56 -11.62 12.27
C LEU A 15 -26.38 -10.48 11.25
N VAL A 16 -26.13 -9.27 11.70
CA VAL A 16 -25.90 -8.11 10.84
C VAL A 16 -24.56 -8.26 10.11
N SER A 17 -23.48 -8.72 10.76
CA SER A 17 -22.21 -8.99 10.09
C SER A 17 -22.30 -10.16 9.10
N ALA A 18 -23.06 -11.21 9.42
CA ALA A 18 -23.28 -12.33 8.50
C ALA A 18 -24.13 -11.91 7.28
N LEU A 19 -25.14 -11.05 7.47
CA LEU A 19 -25.97 -10.54 6.38
C LEU A 19 -25.20 -9.60 5.44
N ILE A 20 -24.30 -8.79 5.96
CA ILE A 20 -23.43 -7.92 5.15
C ILE A 20 -22.46 -8.77 4.32
N ILE A 21 -21.90 -9.84 4.88
CA ILE A 21 -21.01 -10.77 4.16
C ILE A 21 -21.78 -11.55 3.09
N ILE A 22 -23.01 -11.99 3.38
CA ILE A 22 -23.88 -12.71 2.41
C ILE A 22 -24.32 -11.80 1.27
N TYR A 23 -24.58 -10.51 1.53
CA TYR A 23 -24.94 -9.55 0.49
C TYR A 23 -23.78 -9.24 -0.48
N PHE A 24 -22.52 -9.32 -0.01
CA PHE A 24 -21.35 -9.16 -0.87
C PHE A 24 -20.97 -10.41 -1.67
N PHE A 25 -21.36 -11.62 -1.21
CA PHE A 25 -21.04 -12.88 -1.90
C PHE A 25 -22.19 -13.44 -2.73
N ALA A 26 -23.40 -12.94 -2.59
CA ALA A 26 -24.60 -13.43 -3.29
C ALA A 26 -24.99 -12.60 -4.53
N ALA A 27 -24.12 -11.73 -5.03
CA ALA A 27 -24.30 -11.17 -6.36
C ALA A 27 -24.03 -12.29 -7.37
N PRO A 28 -25.04 -12.82 -8.08
CA PRO A 28 -24.79 -13.82 -9.10
C PRO A 28 -24.02 -13.16 -10.23
N PHE A 29 -22.83 -13.68 -10.52
CA PHE A 29 -22.21 -13.56 -11.83
C PHE A 29 -23.12 -14.30 -12.82
N ALA A 30 -24.19 -13.65 -13.23
CA ALA A 30 -24.95 -14.03 -14.40
C ALA A 30 -24.14 -13.60 -15.62
N SER A 31 -23.13 -14.39 -15.98
CA SER A 31 -22.56 -14.38 -17.31
C SER A 31 -23.60 -14.95 -18.28
N THR A 32 -24.45 -14.09 -18.80
CA THR A 32 -25.24 -14.38 -20.00
C THR A 32 -24.29 -14.52 -21.19
N TYR A 33 -23.94 -15.77 -21.51
CA TYR A 33 -23.43 -16.10 -22.83
C TYR A 33 -24.60 -15.95 -23.80
N ALA A 34 -24.80 -14.75 -24.33
CA ALA A 34 -25.59 -14.58 -25.53
C ALA A 34 -24.73 -14.99 -26.71
N SER A 35 -24.91 -16.25 -27.15
CA SER A 35 -24.49 -16.72 -28.46
C SER A 35 -25.39 -16.05 -29.48
N GLY A 36 -25.06 -14.81 -29.85
CA GLY A 36 -25.63 -14.11 -30.99
C GLY A 36 -24.67 -14.25 -32.17
N ALA A 37 -25.11 -15.03 -33.19
CA ALA A 37 -24.46 -15.01 -34.49
C ALA A 37 -24.44 -13.56 -34.98
N VAL A 38 -23.27 -12.93 -34.97
CA VAL A 38 -23.06 -11.62 -35.61
C VAL A 38 -22.99 -11.89 -37.10
N THR A 39 -24.12 -11.69 -37.76
CA THR A 39 -24.15 -11.47 -39.22
C THR A 39 -23.46 -10.13 -39.45
N GLU A 40 -22.24 -10.15 -39.96
CA GLU A 40 -21.55 -8.96 -40.43
C GLU A 40 -22.38 -8.34 -41.55
N VAL A 41 -23.17 -7.35 -41.21
CA VAL A 41 -23.69 -6.40 -42.17
C VAL A 41 -22.55 -5.41 -42.44
N PHE A 42 -21.79 -5.65 -43.51
CA PHE A 42 -20.91 -4.63 -44.09
C PHE A 42 -21.83 -3.48 -44.58
N GLN A 43 -22.09 -2.51 -43.70
CA GLN A 43 -22.48 -1.19 -44.16
C GLN A 43 -21.23 -0.54 -44.72
N GLU A 44 -21.21 -0.40 -46.07
CA GLU A 44 -20.33 0.56 -46.75
C GLU A 44 -20.58 1.94 -46.15
N GLY A 45 -19.83 2.28 -45.09
CA GLY A 45 -19.81 3.60 -44.52
C GLY A 45 -19.20 4.54 -45.57
N LYS A 46 -19.97 5.53 -46.03
CA LYS A 46 -19.48 6.70 -46.75
C LYS A 46 -18.12 7.08 -46.15
N LYS A 47 -17.04 7.01 -46.96
CA LYS A 47 -15.72 7.54 -46.60
C LYS A 47 -15.93 8.98 -46.15
N ALA A 48 -15.90 9.23 -44.84
CA ALA A 48 -15.89 10.57 -44.30
C ALA A 48 -14.66 11.25 -44.89
N ALA A 49 -14.86 12.41 -45.55
CA ALA A 49 -13.76 13.17 -46.11
C ALA A 49 -12.74 13.43 -44.99
N THR A 50 -11.58 12.83 -45.08
CA THR A 50 -10.47 13.09 -44.16
C THR A 50 -9.71 14.32 -44.65
N ARG A 51 -9.31 15.18 -43.71
CA ARG A 51 -8.40 16.31 -44.02
C ARG A 51 -7.07 16.10 -43.33
N LYS A 52 -6.03 16.63 -43.93
CA LYS A 52 -4.68 16.62 -43.38
C LYS A 52 -4.53 17.81 -42.46
N LEU A 53 -4.21 17.55 -41.19
CA LEU A 53 -3.93 18.56 -40.17
C LEU A 53 -2.43 18.54 -39.92
N THR A 54 -1.78 19.69 -40.11
CA THR A 54 -0.35 19.89 -39.87
C THR A 54 -0.15 20.93 -38.78
N GLY A 55 1.00 20.90 -38.16
CA GLY A 55 1.35 21.90 -37.18
C GLY A 55 2.76 21.71 -36.66
N LYS A 56 3.20 22.65 -35.83
CA LYS A 56 4.50 22.66 -35.17
C LYS A 56 4.32 22.78 -33.68
N ILE A 57 5.11 22.03 -32.93
CA ILE A 57 5.12 22.05 -31.47
C ILE A 57 6.44 22.61 -30.97
N ILE A 58 6.37 23.64 -30.13
CA ILE A 58 7.54 24.31 -29.58
C ILE A 58 7.39 24.50 -28.08
N ASP A 59 8.51 24.64 -27.38
CA ASP A 59 8.53 25.08 -25.99
C ASP A 59 8.10 26.56 -25.88
N LYS A 60 7.27 26.87 -24.93
CA LYS A 60 6.75 28.22 -24.71
C LYS A 60 7.83 29.22 -24.31
N ASN A 61 8.81 28.79 -23.52
CA ASN A 61 9.86 29.63 -22.93
C ASN A 61 11.09 29.74 -23.82
N THR A 62 11.63 28.58 -24.27
CA THR A 62 12.88 28.52 -25.06
C THR A 62 12.64 28.69 -26.56
N LYS A 63 11.38 28.52 -27.03
CA LYS A 63 11.00 28.49 -28.43
C LYS A 63 11.68 27.36 -29.27
N GLU A 64 12.30 26.42 -28.60
CA GLU A 64 12.89 25.23 -29.22
C GLU A 64 11.81 24.26 -29.66
N THR A 65 12.11 23.50 -30.73
CA THR A 65 11.19 22.51 -31.28
C THR A 65 11.17 21.24 -30.45
N LEU A 66 9.98 20.72 -30.18
CA LEU A 66 9.81 19.48 -29.40
C LEU A 66 9.73 18.28 -30.33
N ILE A 67 10.81 17.48 -30.37
CA ILE A 67 10.98 16.30 -31.20
C ILE A 67 10.37 15.09 -30.52
N GLY A 68 9.53 14.30 -31.20
CA GLY A 68 8.94 13.09 -30.64
C GLY A 68 7.73 13.34 -29.74
N ALA A 69 7.17 14.56 -29.70
CA ALA A 69 5.94 14.83 -28.97
C ALA A 69 4.78 14.06 -29.62
N SER A 70 3.98 13.41 -28.79
CA SER A 70 2.83 12.62 -29.24
C SER A 70 1.61 13.51 -29.43
N VAL A 71 0.93 13.36 -30.56
CA VAL A 71 -0.27 14.12 -30.94
C VAL A 71 -1.34 13.11 -31.33
N TRP A 72 -2.47 13.10 -30.67
CA TRP A 72 -3.57 12.20 -31.04
C TRP A 72 -4.94 12.88 -30.88
N LEU A 73 -5.91 12.33 -31.59
CA LEU A 73 -7.30 12.76 -31.53
C LEU A 73 -7.98 12.10 -30.34
N LYS A 74 -8.59 12.90 -29.47
CA LYS A 74 -9.28 12.42 -28.27
C LYS A 74 -10.29 11.32 -28.62
N ASP A 75 -10.32 10.27 -27.81
CA ASP A 75 -11.21 9.10 -27.95
C ASP A 75 -11.06 8.30 -29.25
N THR A 76 -9.92 8.41 -29.92
CA THR A 76 -9.62 7.65 -31.15
C THR A 76 -8.19 7.11 -31.16
N SER A 77 -7.88 6.19 -32.06
CA SER A 77 -6.52 5.71 -32.31
C SER A 77 -5.77 6.51 -33.37
N ILE A 78 -6.31 7.65 -33.80
CA ILE A 78 -5.69 8.50 -34.85
C ILE A 78 -4.69 9.43 -34.21
N GLY A 79 -3.40 9.29 -34.53
CA GLY A 79 -2.34 10.13 -33.97
C GLY A 79 -1.03 9.97 -34.73
N GLY A 80 -0.01 10.70 -34.26
CA GLY A 80 1.35 10.67 -34.77
C GLY A 80 2.31 11.33 -33.77
N THR A 81 3.57 11.42 -34.17
CA THR A 81 4.63 12.09 -33.39
C THR A 81 5.24 13.23 -34.22
N THR A 82 5.85 14.20 -33.52
CA THR A 82 6.60 15.27 -34.21
C THR A 82 7.93 14.75 -34.75
N ASP A 83 8.32 15.33 -35.91
CA ASP A 83 9.61 15.08 -36.57
C ASP A 83 10.77 15.88 -35.92
N MET A 84 11.97 15.84 -36.54
CA MET A 84 13.17 16.54 -36.05
C MET A 84 13.02 18.07 -36.04
N ASP A 85 12.11 18.63 -36.81
CA ASP A 85 11.80 20.06 -36.87
C ASP A 85 10.61 20.43 -35.98
N GLY A 86 10.08 19.47 -35.19
CA GLY A 86 8.92 19.64 -34.34
C GLY A 86 7.59 19.68 -35.08
N ASN A 87 7.52 19.29 -36.38
CA ASN A 87 6.29 19.29 -37.13
C ASN A 87 5.54 17.97 -36.97
N PHE A 88 4.22 18.03 -36.94
CA PHE A 88 3.35 16.87 -37.00
C PHE A 88 2.38 16.91 -38.17
N ASN A 89 1.91 15.73 -38.57
CA ASN A 89 1.00 15.54 -39.66
C ASN A 89 0.08 14.35 -39.36
N ILE A 90 -1.21 14.65 -39.21
CA ILE A 90 -2.23 13.63 -38.91
C ILE A 90 -3.45 13.81 -39.79
N ASN A 91 -4.12 12.71 -40.13
CA ASN A 91 -5.36 12.73 -40.88
C ASN A 91 -6.55 12.74 -39.93
N VAL A 92 -7.34 13.80 -39.96
CA VAL A 92 -8.50 13.97 -39.07
C VAL A 92 -9.81 13.99 -39.88
N PRO A 93 -10.95 13.64 -39.27
CA PRO A 93 -12.25 13.76 -39.94
C PRO A 93 -12.51 15.20 -40.39
N GLY A 94 -12.93 15.39 -41.63
CA GLY A 94 -13.32 16.69 -42.15
C GLY A 94 -14.71 17.12 -41.72
N GLY A 95 -14.95 18.44 -41.64
CA GLY A 95 -16.28 19.00 -41.41
C GLY A 95 -16.76 19.02 -39.95
N LYS A 96 -15.96 18.54 -39.00
CA LYS A 96 -16.29 18.56 -37.54
C LYS A 96 -15.16 19.18 -36.75
N THR A 97 -15.50 19.81 -35.61
CA THR A 97 -14.53 20.20 -34.58
C THR A 97 -13.95 18.95 -33.96
N VAL A 98 -12.64 18.91 -33.79
CA VAL A 98 -11.92 17.77 -33.23
C VAL A 98 -11.05 18.24 -32.06
N THR A 99 -10.94 17.45 -30.99
CA THR A 99 -10.07 17.75 -29.87
C THR A 99 -8.78 16.97 -30.01
N LEU A 100 -7.66 17.71 -30.12
CA LEU A 100 -6.32 17.13 -30.09
C LEU A 100 -5.83 17.05 -28.64
N VAL A 101 -5.20 15.93 -28.33
CA VAL A 101 -4.43 15.76 -27.10
C VAL A 101 -2.96 15.68 -27.46
N ILE A 102 -2.15 16.53 -26.85
CA ILE A 102 -0.72 16.61 -27.08
C ILE A 102 -0.01 16.28 -25.77
N SER A 103 0.95 15.37 -25.83
CA SER A 103 1.76 14.96 -24.68
C SER A 103 3.23 14.88 -25.06
N TYR A 104 4.07 15.38 -24.17
CA TYR A 104 5.52 15.27 -24.28
C TYR A 104 6.13 15.11 -22.89
N LEU A 105 7.19 14.29 -22.79
CA LEU A 105 7.82 14.01 -21.51
C LEU A 105 8.38 15.29 -20.87
N GLY A 106 7.96 15.59 -19.64
CA GLY A 106 8.35 16.80 -18.93
C GLY A 106 7.51 18.04 -19.23
N TYR A 107 6.40 17.91 -19.98
CA TYR A 107 5.51 19.00 -20.34
C TYR A 107 4.07 18.71 -19.94
N ALA A 108 3.31 19.77 -19.62
CA ALA A 108 1.90 19.64 -19.33
C ALA A 108 1.12 19.18 -20.57
N ASN A 109 0.24 18.19 -20.40
CA ASN A 109 -0.63 17.73 -21.46
C ASN A 109 -1.59 18.85 -21.89
N ILE A 110 -1.73 19.05 -23.20
CA ILE A 110 -2.62 20.08 -23.75
C ILE A 110 -3.77 19.40 -24.50
N GLU A 111 -5.00 19.75 -24.14
CA GLU A 111 -6.19 19.45 -24.94
C GLU A 111 -6.61 20.72 -25.70
N LYS A 112 -6.67 20.64 -27.01
CA LYS A 112 -7.01 21.80 -27.87
C LYS A 112 -8.10 21.43 -28.86
N GLU A 113 -9.18 22.21 -28.83
CA GLU A 113 -10.25 22.08 -29.84
C GLU A 113 -9.84 22.75 -31.15
N ILE A 114 -9.96 22.05 -32.24
CA ILE A 114 -9.57 22.49 -33.58
C ILE A 114 -10.81 22.60 -34.45
N SER A 115 -11.04 23.81 -34.97
CA SER A 115 -12.16 24.05 -35.88
C SER A 115 -11.95 23.39 -37.24
N PRO A 116 -13.03 23.10 -37.98
CA PRO A 116 -12.96 22.43 -39.27
C PRO A 116 -12.11 23.14 -40.35
N SER A 117 -11.90 24.43 -40.21
CA SER A 117 -11.13 25.27 -41.19
C SER A 117 -9.63 25.39 -40.87
N ALA A 118 -9.19 24.97 -39.67
CA ALA A 118 -7.79 25.11 -39.28
C ALA A 118 -6.92 23.98 -39.83
N ASN A 119 -5.91 24.30 -40.66
CA ASN A 119 -5.05 23.31 -41.32
C ASN A 119 -3.58 23.33 -40.83
N ASN A 120 -3.13 24.44 -40.25
CA ASN A 120 -1.76 24.59 -39.76
C ASN A 120 -1.79 25.19 -38.33
N LEU A 121 -1.18 24.51 -37.39
CA LEU A 121 -1.24 24.85 -35.97
C LEU A 121 0.15 25.11 -35.41
N LEU A 122 0.29 26.19 -34.65
CA LEU A 122 1.40 26.37 -33.74
C LEU A 122 0.92 26.06 -32.34
N ILE A 123 1.59 25.11 -31.68
CA ILE A 123 1.28 24.72 -30.33
C ILE A 123 2.49 24.97 -29.44
N GLU A 124 2.28 25.79 -28.43
CA GLU A 124 3.31 26.10 -27.42
C GLU A 124 3.02 25.26 -26.18
N MET A 125 3.95 24.39 -25.81
CA MET A 125 3.87 23.59 -24.59
C MET A 125 4.67 24.29 -23.48
N SER A 126 4.10 24.34 -22.28
CA SER A 126 4.83 24.73 -21.09
C SER A 126 5.36 23.49 -20.38
N THR A 127 6.53 23.59 -19.81
CA THR A 127 7.04 22.56 -18.91
C THR A 127 6.02 22.33 -17.81
N ASP A 128 5.77 21.06 -17.51
CA ASP A 128 4.90 20.69 -16.40
C ASP A 128 5.71 20.85 -15.11
N ASP A 129 5.56 21.99 -14.46
CA ASP A 129 6.13 22.24 -13.13
C ASP A 129 5.50 21.31 -12.06
N THR A 130 4.47 20.54 -12.45
CA THR A 130 3.89 19.46 -11.65
C THR A 130 4.46 18.08 -11.99
N VAL A 131 5.40 17.92 -12.93
CA VAL A 131 6.28 16.75 -12.92
C VAL A 131 7.01 16.84 -11.59
N LEU A 132 6.52 16.05 -10.65
CA LEU A 132 7.05 15.89 -9.31
C LEU A 132 8.58 15.80 -9.41
N GLU A 133 9.25 16.95 -9.28
CA GLU A 133 10.64 16.94 -8.89
C GLU A 133 10.67 16.05 -7.66
N GLU A 134 11.29 14.89 -7.76
CA GLU A 134 11.39 13.95 -6.65
C GLU A 134 12.12 14.68 -5.51
N VAL A 135 11.30 15.36 -4.70
CA VAL A 135 11.77 16.17 -3.59
C VAL A 135 12.07 15.23 -2.45
N GLN A 136 13.31 15.21 -2.04
CA GLN A 136 13.75 14.40 -0.92
C GLN A 136 13.71 15.21 0.37
N VAL A 137 13.12 14.62 1.41
CA VAL A 137 13.09 15.22 2.74
C VAL A 137 14.48 15.13 3.36
N VAL A 138 15.07 16.26 3.68
CA VAL A 138 16.34 16.39 4.39
C VAL A 138 16.09 17.10 5.72
N GLY A 139 16.78 16.72 6.76
CA GLY A 139 16.77 17.30 8.11
C GLY A 139 15.60 18.23 8.46
N TYR A 140 15.74 19.51 8.15
CA TYR A 140 14.74 20.55 8.42
C TYR A 140 14.06 21.12 7.18
N GLY A 141 14.10 20.41 6.03
CA GLY A 141 13.51 20.94 4.80
C GLY A 141 13.32 19.89 3.71
N THR A 142 13.07 20.38 2.52
CA THR A 142 12.99 19.57 1.30
C THR A 142 14.04 20.08 0.32
N GLN A 143 14.79 19.17 -0.29
CA GLN A 143 15.76 19.49 -1.34
C GLN A 143 15.47 18.64 -2.56
N ARG A 144 15.90 19.12 -3.73
CA ARG A 144 15.86 18.30 -4.95
C ARG A 144 16.78 17.09 -4.78
N LYS A 145 16.38 15.93 -5.25
CA LYS A 145 17.15 14.68 -5.12
C LYS A 145 18.57 14.84 -5.67
N GLU A 146 18.70 15.57 -6.77
CA GLU A 146 19.99 15.82 -7.44
C GLU A 146 20.98 16.66 -6.60
N SER A 147 20.50 17.47 -5.67
CA SER A 147 21.32 18.32 -4.81
C SER A 147 21.67 17.69 -3.45
N VAL A 148 21.23 16.47 -3.19
CA VAL A 148 21.49 15.77 -1.94
C VAL A 148 22.80 15.01 -2.01
N ILE A 149 23.83 15.47 -1.28
CA ILE A 149 25.16 14.87 -1.23
C ILE A 149 25.20 13.60 -0.36
N GLY A 150 24.23 13.41 0.52
CA GLY A 150 24.17 12.26 1.44
C GLY A 150 23.44 11.04 0.84
N SER A 151 23.77 9.84 1.32
CA SER A 151 23.03 8.62 0.97
C SER A 151 21.67 8.60 1.66
N ILE A 152 20.66 9.17 1.00
CA ILE A 152 19.26 9.14 1.41
C ILE A 152 18.52 8.13 0.52
N SER A 153 17.76 7.25 1.13
CA SER A 153 16.86 6.35 0.41
C SER A 153 15.41 6.72 0.72
N THR A 154 14.63 6.96 -0.31
CA THR A 154 13.18 7.14 -0.21
C THR A 154 12.47 5.83 -0.52
N LEU A 155 11.45 5.52 0.23
CA LEU A 155 10.57 4.39 0.00
C LEU A 155 9.27 4.88 -0.58
N SER A 156 8.82 4.24 -1.65
CA SER A 156 7.47 4.48 -2.16
C SER A 156 6.44 4.06 -1.10
N VAL A 157 5.56 4.97 -0.74
CA VAL A 157 4.52 4.73 0.27
C VAL A 157 3.59 3.58 -0.15
N SER A 158 3.45 3.32 -1.46
CA SER A 158 2.69 2.19 -1.98
C SER A 158 3.22 0.85 -1.47
N ASN A 159 4.54 0.72 -1.28
CA ASN A 159 5.17 -0.50 -0.80
C ASN A 159 4.92 -0.76 0.70
N LEU A 160 4.56 0.29 1.46
CA LEU A 160 4.19 0.19 2.87
C LEU A 160 2.73 -0.24 3.08
N LYS A 161 1.90 -0.14 2.04
CA LYS A 161 0.45 -0.41 2.10
C LYS A 161 0.13 -1.90 2.00
N VAL A 162 0.76 -2.68 2.85
CA VAL A 162 0.45 -4.11 3.02
C VAL A 162 -0.44 -4.24 4.27
N PRO A 163 -1.47 -5.09 4.26
CA PRO A 163 -2.35 -5.28 5.41
C PRO A 163 -1.62 -6.04 6.53
N SER A 164 -0.74 -5.36 7.24
CA SER A 164 -0.02 -5.84 8.43
C SER A 164 -0.29 -4.91 9.60
N ALA A 165 -0.15 -5.42 10.82
CA ALA A 165 -0.34 -4.63 12.04
C ALA A 165 0.66 -3.47 12.15
N SER A 166 1.90 -3.69 11.71
CA SER A 166 3.02 -2.77 11.89
C SER A 166 3.71 -2.44 10.56
N ILE A 167 4.10 -1.18 10.39
CA ILE A 167 4.87 -0.74 9.22
C ILE A 167 6.28 -1.32 9.26
N SER A 168 6.87 -1.53 10.45
CA SER A 168 8.22 -2.06 10.59
C SER A 168 8.38 -3.46 9.98
N THR A 169 7.32 -4.27 10.00
CA THR A 169 7.32 -5.61 9.38
C THR A 169 7.43 -5.55 7.87
N ASN A 170 6.91 -4.47 7.25
CA ASN A 170 6.92 -4.28 5.80
C ASN A 170 8.23 -3.70 5.28
N LEU A 171 9.16 -3.28 6.15
CA LEU A 171 10.45 -2.72 5.72
C LEU A 171 11.44 -3.77 5.26
N ALA A 172 11.24 -5.05 5.63
CA ALA A 172 12.13 -6.14 5.25
C ALA A 172 12.23 -6.28 3.73
N GLY A 173 13.44 -6.20 3.18
CA GLY A 173 13.70 -6.33 1.75
C GLY A 173 13.28 -5.13 0.87
N GLN A 174 12.64 -4.09 1.43
CA GLN A 174 12.18 -2.93 0.68
C GLN A 174 13.25 -1.84 0.50
N LEU A 175 14.19 -1.76 1.42
CA LEU A 175 15.22 -0.73 1.44
C LEU A 175 16.61 -1.34 1.52
N GLY A 176 17.47 -1.00 0.56
CA GLY A 176 18.88 -1.40 0.60
C GLY A 176 19.58 -0.87 1.85
N GLY A 177 20.23 -1.76 2.60
CA GLY A 177 20.94 -1.44 3.85
C GLY A 177 20.06 -1.39 5.09
N VAL A 178 18.81 -1.82 5.03
CA VAL A 178 17.95 -2.05 6.19
C VAL A 178 17.88 -3.54 6.47
N VAL A 179 18.18 -3.92 7.70
CA VAL A 179 17.99 -5.27 8.22
C VAL A 179 16.79 -5.22 9.16
N SER A 180 15.76 -5.99 8.88
CA SER A 180 14.55 -6.07 9.69
C SER A 180 14.32 -7.52 10.12
N ILE A 181 14.04 -7.73 11.40
CA ILE A 181 13.81 -9.04 11.99
C ILE A 181 12.51 -9.00 12.79
N GLN A 182 11.54 -9.79 12.37
CA GLN A 182 10.35 -10.08 13.14
C GLN A 182 10.60 -11.36 13.94
N ARG A 183 10.51 -11.30 15.27
CA ARG A 183 10.83 -12.42 16.17
C ARG A 183 9.69 -13.40 16.31
N ASP A 184 8.46 -12.92 16.23
CA ASP A 184 7.26 -13.74 16.33
C ASP A 184 6.19 -13.27 15.34
N GLY A 185 5.17 -14.09 15.14
CA GLY A 185 4.03 -13.81 14.27
C GLY A 185 2.73 -13.58 15.05
N SER A 186 2.83 -13.16 16.31
CA SER A 186 1.64 -12.85 17.12
C SER A 186 0.91 -11.64 16.53
N PRO A 187 -0.43 -11.57 16.64
CA PRO A 187 -1.18 -10.41 16.22
C PRO A 187 -0.65 -9.13 16.86
N GLY A 188 -0.47 -8.09 16.04
CA GLY A 188 0.05 -6.81 16.51
C GLY A 188 1.56 -6.76 16.72
N SER A 189 2.30 -7.85 16.47
CA SER A 189 3.76 -7.85 16.61
C SER A 189 4.44 -6.91 15.62
N SER A 190 5.53 -6.29 16.07
CA SER A 190 6.38 -5.41 15.27
C SER A 190 7.70 -6.07 14.92
N ALA A 191 8.43 -5.51 13.95
CA ALA A 191 9.77 -5.92 13.62
C ALA A 191 10.79 -4.93 14.19
N GLU A 192 11.88 -5.46 14.72
CA GLU A 192 13.07 -4.66 15.00
C GLU A 192 13.84 -4.44 13.70
N PHE A 193 14.33 -3.24 13.46
CA PHE A 193 15.12 -2.97 12.27
C PHE A 193 16.34 -2.07 12.56
N TRP A 194 17.37 -2.25 11.75
CA TRP A 194 18.63 -1.52 11.85
C TRP A 194 19.05 -1.03 10.47
N ILE A 195 19.75 0.10 10.48
CA ILE A 195 20.30 0.70 9.28
C ILE A 195 21.78 0.32 9.21
N ARG A 196 22.19 -0.36 8.12
CA ARG A 196 23.56 -0.89 7.91
C ARG A 196 24.01 -1.88 9.01
N GLY A 197 23.07 -2.49 9.70
CA GLY A 197 23.32 -3.46 10.78
C GLY A 197 23.46 -2.81 12.16
N ILE A 198 23.86 -3.62 13.14
CA ILE A 198 24.04 -3.17 14.52
C ILE A 198 25.44 -2.55 14.64
N SER A 199 25.50 -1.23 14.84
CA SER A 199 26.74 -0.47 14.88
C SER A 199 27.28 -0.21 16.30
N THR A 200 26.49 -0.53 17.32
CA THR A 200 26.84 -0.24 18.72
C THR A 200 26.53 -1.43 19.63
N PHE A 201 27.37 -1.62 20.65
CA PHE A 201 27.12 -2.56 21.76
C PHE A 201 26.32 -1.90 22.89
N GLY A 202 26.00 -0.61 22.80
CA GLY A 202 25.25 0.13 23.80
C GLY A 202 23.77 -0.23 23.89
N ALA A 203 23.08 0.40 24.81
CA ALA A 203 21.66 0.11 25.12
C ALA A 203 20.70 0.48 23.96
N ASN A 204 20.99 1.54 23.20
CA ASN A 204 20.15 1.98 22.10
C ASN A 204 20.75 1.58 20.74
N LYS A 205 20.12 0.63 20.10
CA LYS A 205 20.54 0.07 18.79
C LYS A 205 19.62 0.45 17.65
N THR A 206 18.46 1.03 17.95
CA THR A 206 17.43 1.38 16.96
C THR A 206 17.72 2.73 16.32
N PRO A 207 17.34 2.95 15.07
CA PRO A 207 17.42 4.26 14.43
C PRO A 207 16.47 5.26 15.09
N LEU A 208 16.78 6.55 14.98
CA LEU A 208 15.90 7.63 15.41
C LEU A 208 14.75 7.77 14.41
N ILE A 209 13.51 7.68 14.88
CA ILE A 209 12.32 7.81 14.04
C ILE A 209 11.64 9.14 14.33
N LEU A 210 11.53 9.98 13.31
CA LEU A 210 10.90 11.30 13.42
C LEU A 210 9.67 11.36 12.50
N VAL A 211 8.52 11.61 13.10
CA VAL A 211 7.25 11.84 12.41
C VAL A 211 6.91 13.31 12.51
N ASP A 212 6.91 14.02 11.38
CA ASP A 212 6.75 15.47 11.33
C ASP A 212 7.71 16.21 12.26
N GLY A 213 8.95 15.71 12.42
CA GLY A 213 9.99 16.27 13.25
C GLY A 213 9.94 15.86 14.73
N VAL A 214 8.94 15.10 15.16
CA VAL A 214 8.79 14.63 16.54
C VAL A 214 9.12 13.14 16.62
N GLU A 215 9.89 12.72 17.63
CA GLU A 215 10.21 11.31 17.85
C GLU A 215 8.97 10.52 18.25
N ARG A 216 8.65 9.51 17.45
CA ARG A 216 7.48 8.64 17.65
C ARG A 216 7.78 7.23 17.16
N SER A 217 6.99 6.25 17.64
CA SER A 217 7.03 4.89 17.13
C SER A 217 6.44 4.82 15.71
N LEU A 218 7.16 4.10 14.82
CA LEU A 218 6.71 3.81 13.45
C LEU A 218 5.42 2.96 13.44
N ASP A 219 5.30 2.05 14.40
CA ASP A 219 4.26 1.04 14.43
C ASP A 219 2.87 1.58 14.80
N LEU A 220 2.83 2.81 15.32
CA LEU A 220 1.58 3.52 15.65
C LEU A 220 0.99 4.29 14.46
N LEU A 221 1.71 4.34 13.34
CA LEU A 221 1.23 5.06 12.15
C LEU A 221 0.38 4.15 11.26
N ASP A 222 -0.61 4.75 10.60
CA ASP A 222 -1.28 4.10 9.48
C ASP A 222 -0.54 4.43 8.17
N PRO A 223 -0.27 3.44 7.29
CA PRO A 223 0.36 3.71 6.00
C PRO A 223 -0.38 4.73 5.13
N GLU A 224 -1.70 4.85 5.28
CA GLU A 224 -2.50 5.82 4.54
C GLU A 224 -2.32 7.26 5.01
N GLU A 225 -1.75 7.47 6.21
CA GLU A 225 -1.43 8.80 6.73
C GLU A 225 -0.08 9.32 6.22
N ILE A 226 0.77 8.45 5.67
CA ILE A 226 2.14 8.80 5.25
C ILE A 226 2.11 9.47 3.87
N GLU A 227 2.80 10.60 3.77
CA GLU A 227 3.09 11.30 2.52
C GLU A 227 4.45 10.87 1.95
N SER A 228 5.49 10.86 2.80
CA SER A 228 6.83 10.43 2.40
C SER A 228 7.58 9.72 3.52
N PHE A 229 8.43 8.77 3.12
CA PHE A 229 9.29 7.99 4.00
C PHE A 229 10.72 8.08 3.48
N SER A 230 11.60 8.69 4.26
CA SER A 230 13.00 8.91 3.91
C SER A 230 13.93 8.34 4.97
N LEU A 231 14.98 7.69 4.53
CA LEU A 231 15.97 7.05 5.37
C LEU A 231 17.32 7.71 5.20
N LEU A 232 17.83 8.34 6.26
CA LEU A 232 19.18 8.94 6.31
C LEU A 232 20.18 7.90 6.84
N LYS A 233 21.10 7.48 5.99
CA LYS A 233 22.04 6.38 6.30
C LYS A 233 23.44 6.85 6.66
N ASP A 234 23.83 8.02 6.16
CA ASP A 234 25.20 8.52 6.29
C ASP A 234 25.35 9.56 7.39
N ALA A 235 26.55 9.65 7.97
CA ALA A 235 26.87 10.61 9.00
C ALA A 235 26.64 12.06 8.56
N THR A 236 26.88 12.40 7.29
CA THR A 236 26.60 13.74 6.74
C THR A 236 25.11 14.08 6.77
N ALA A 237 24.26 13.10 6.41
CA ALA A 237 22.81 13.28 6.42
C ALA A 237 22.23 13.29 7.84
N THR A 238 22.86 12.56 8.78
CA THR A 238 22.40 12.47 10.19
C THR A 238 23.06 13.50 11.12
N ALA A 239 24.04 14.28 10.65
CA ALA A 239 24.80 15.25 11.46
C ALA A 239 23.92 16.24 12.23
N LEU A 240 22.77 16.63 11.64
CA LEU A 240 21.81 17.54 12.27
C LEU A 240 21.15 16.98 13.55
N TYR A 241 21.20 15.65 13.72
CA TYR A 241 20.57 14.94 14.84
C TYR A 241 21.57 14.52 15.92
N GLY A 242 22.86 14.86 15.72
CA GLY A 242 23.94 14.57 16.65
C GLY A 242 24.06 13.09 17.01
N VAL A 243 24.39 12.79 18.26
CA VAL A 243 24.57 11.42 18.77
C VAL A 243 23.32 10.56 18.62
N ARG A 244 22.11 11.15 18.65
CA ARG A 244 20.86 10.41 18.49
C ARG A 244 20.68 9.86 17.07
N GLY A 245 21.28 10.51 16.07
CA GLY A 245 21.27 10.06 14.69
C GLY A 245 22.36 9.03 14.32
N ALA A 246 23.21 8.60 15.28
CA ALA A 246 24.34 7.73 15.01
C ALA A 246 23.97 6.36 14.40
N ASN A 247 22.79 5.83 14.74
CA ASN A 247 22.26 4.56 14.18
C ASN A 247 21.41 4.78 12.91
N GLY A 248 21.45 6.00 12.33
CA GLY A 248 20.59 6.42 11.22
C GLY A 248 19.32 7.10 11.68
N VAL A 249 18.66 7.77 10.76
CA VAL A 249 17.42 8.52 11.03
C VAL A 249 16.37 8.16 9.98
N VAL A 250 15.16 7.89 10.44
CA VAL A 250 13.97 7.71 9.63
C VAL A 250 13.13 8.98 9.71
N LEU A 251 12.91 9.62 8.57
CA LEU A 251 12.08 10.81 8.48
C LEU A 251 10.76 10.44 7.80
N ILE A 252 9.67 10.71 8.48
CA ILE A 252 8.32 10.46 7.99
C ILE A 252 7.58 11.79 7.98
N LYS A 253 7.05 12.14 6.82
CA LYS A 253 6.06 13.21 6.71
C LYS A 253 4.67 12.61 6.60
N THR A 254 3.73 13.18 7.32
CA THR A 254 2.33 12.81 7.22
C THR A 254 1.60 13.72 6.24
N LYS A 255 0.54 13.20 5.65
CA LYS A 255 -0.29 13.92 4.69
C LYS A 255 -0.89 15.17 5.33
N ARG A 256 -0.96 16.22 4.55
CA ARG A 256 -1.55 17.50 4.92
C ARG A 256 -2.71 17.85 4.02
N GLY A 257 -3.51 18.81 4.43
CA GLY A 257 -4.59 19.34 3.62
C GLY A 257 -4.06 20.12 2.41
N SER A 258 -4.80 20.07 1.32
CA SER A 258 -4.58 20.88 0.12
C SER A 258 -5.76 21.83 -0.09
N GLU A 259 -5.51 22.95 -0.78
CA GLU A 259 -6.57 23.85 -1.19
C GLU A 259 -7.53 23.15 -2.16
N GLY A 260 -8.81 23.34 -1.93
CA GLY A 260 -9.85 22.76 -2.78
C GLY A 260 -11.05 22.23 -2.01
N LYS A 261 -11.98 21.67 -2.78
CA LYS A 261 -13.18 21.04 -2.21
C LYS A 261 -12.77 19.82 -1.37
N PRO A 262 -13.52 19.50 -0.29
CA PRO A 262 -13.26 18.31 0.52
C PRO A 262 -13.22 17.05 -0.33
N LYS A 263 -12.15 16.28 -0.19
CA LYS A 263 -11.98 14.96 -0.79
C LYS A 263 -12.10 13.91 0.31
N ILE A 264 -13.04 12.99 0.16
CA ILE A 264 -13.26 11.88 1.08
C ILE A 264 -12.72 10.62 0.41
N SER A 265 -11.93 9.85 1.14
CA SER A 265 -11.41 8.55 0.70
C SER A 265 -11.66 7.52 1.79
N ILE A 266 -12.29 6.42 1.43
CA ILE A 266 -12.49 5.27 2.31
C ILE A 266 -11.81 4.07 1.67
N LYS A 267 -10.96 3.40 2.43
CA LYS A 267 -10.23 2.21 2.00
C LYS A 267 -10.53 1.06 2.96
N MET A 268 -10.85 -0.09 2.41
CA MET A 268 -11.07 -1.32 3.15
C MET A 268 -10.13 -2.39 2.60
N GLU A 269 -9.45 -3.08 3.48
CA GLU A 269 -8.52 -4.16 3.15
C GLU A 269 -8.85 -5.36 4.03
N ALA A 270 -8.81 -6.55 3.44
CA ALA A 270 -8.92 -7.81 4.15
C ALA A 270 -7.79 -8.73 3.68
N GLY A 271 -7.16 -9.40 4.62
CA GLY A 271 -6.07 -10.31 4.36
C GLY A 271 -6.28 -11.64 5.06
N MET A 272 -5.73 -12.70 4.50
CA MET A 272 -5.62 -14.01 5.13
C MET A 272 -4.18 -14.22 5.58
N VAL A 273 -4.01 -14.57 6.84
CA VAL A 273 -2.71 -14.84 7.48
C VAL A 273 -2.59 -16.33 7.75
N ALA A 274 -1.47 -16.91 7.37
CA ALA A 274 -1.19 -18.32 7.62
C ALA A 274 0.29 -18.51 8.00
N PRO A 275 0.63 -19.53 8.80
CA PRO A 275 2.02 -19.89 9.04
C PRO A 275 2.70 -20.23 7.71
N THR A 276 3.87 -19.67 7.46
CA THR A 276 4.64 -19.99 6.24
C THR A 276 5.16 -21.42 6.24
N LYS A 277 5.47 -21.95 7.41
CA LYS A 277 5.90 -23.35 7.61
C LYS A 277 5.56 -23.80 9.03
N ILE A 278 4.90 -24.93 9.15
CA ILE A 278 4.75 -25.66 10.41
C ILE A 278 5.67 -26.86 10.30
N PRO A 279 6.60 -27.07 11.26
CA PRO A 279 7.47 -28.25 11.24
C PRO A 279 6.65 -29.55 11.25
N GLU A 280 7.07 -30.50 10.47
CA GLU A 280 6.54 -31.86 10.58
C GLU A 280 7.24 -32.55 11.73
N MET A 281 6.46 -33.02 12.67
CA MET A 281 6.96 -33.75 13.84
C MET A 281 6.71 -35.22 13.66
N ALA A 282 7.64 -36.05 14.13
CA ALA A 282 7.45 -37.49 14.20
C ALA A 282 6.19 -37.80 15.03
N ASP A 283 5.41 -38.74 14.56
CA ASP A 283 4.28 -39.25 15.35
C ASP A 283 4.77 -40.21 16.49
N ALA A 284 3.86 -40.66 17.35
CA ALA A 284 4.24 -41.53 18.47
C ALA A 284 4.84 -42.85 18.02
N VAL A 285 4.42 -43.40 16.86
CA VAL A 285 4.94 -44.65 16.28
C VAL A 285 6.36 -44.42 15.77
N ASP A 286 6.58 -43.39 15.01
CA ASP A 286 7.90 -43.04 14.47
C ASP A 286 8.88 -42.74 15.62
N PHE A 287 8.43 -41.96 16.62
CA PHE A 287 9.23 -41.67 17.81
C PHE A 287 9.64 -42.96 18.56
N ALA A 288 8.68 -43.87 18.81
CA ALA A 288 8.96 -45.09 19.54
C ALA A 288 9.94 -46.02 18.76
N ASN A 289 9.81 -46.09 17.43
CA ASN A 289 10.75 -46.84 16.59
C ASN A 289 12.16 -46.21 16.62
N MET A 290 12.29 -44.93 16.41
CA MET A 290 13.58 -44.21 16.48
C MET A 290 14.23 -44.31 17.85
N TYR A 291 13.41 -44.25 18.92
CA TYR A 291 13.92 -44.40 20.29
C TYR A 291 14.43 -45.81 20.54
N ASN A 292 13.76 -46.84 20.03
CA ASN A 292 14.21 -48.22 20.10
C ASN A 292 15.50 -48.50 19.32
N GLU A 293 15.79 -47.74 18.25
CA GLU A 293 17.09 -47.81 17.57
C GLU A 293 18.23 -47.33 18.49
N ALA A 294 17.97 -46.27 19.25
CA ALA A 294 18.95 -45.71 20.19
C ALA A 294 19.06 -46.50 21.50
N VAL A 295 17.93 -46.97 22.04
CA VAL A 295 17.82 -47.76 23.28
C VAL A 295 16.90 -48.94 23.06
N PRO A 296 17.48 -50.10 22.61
CA PRO A 296 16.69 -51.25 22.25
C PRO A 296 15.79 -51.77 23.37
N GLY A 297 14.54 -52.07 23.04
CA GLY A 297 13.59 -52.72 23.95
C GLY A 297 12.88 -51.74 24.92
N THR A 298 12.98 -50.44 24.73
CA THR A 298 12.24 -49.47 25.56
C THR A 298 10.74 -49.53 25.29
N TYR A 299 10.33 -49.57 24.04
CA TYR A 299 8.95 -49.73 23.63
C TYR A 299 8.73 -51.13 23.08
N SER A 300 7.75 -51.88 23.63
CA SER A 300 7.38 -53.17 23.10
C SER A 300 6.65 -53.04 21.75
N GLN A 301 6.68 -54.07 20.91
CA GLN A 301 5.91 -54.06 19.66
C GLN A 301 4.41 -53.92 19.89
N SER A 302 3.91 -54.48 21.01
CA SER A 302 2.51 -54.36 21.38
C SER A 302 2.14 -52.92 21.74
N ASP A 303 3.05 -52.15 22.34
CA ASP A 303 2.80 -50.72 22.66
C ASP A 303 2.85 -49.88 21.40
N ILE A 304 3.78 -50.14 20.49
CA ILE A 304 3.85 -49.48 19.19
C ILE A 304 2.56 -49.69 18.36
N GLU A 305 2.01 -50.89 18.41
CA GLU A 305 0.73 -51.20 17.76
C GLU A 305 -0.45 -50.45 18.43
N LYS A 306 -0.45 -50.30 19.75
CA LYS A 306 -1.47 -49.49 20.45
C LYS A 306 -1.42 -48.01 20.05
N TYR A 307 -0.22 -47.43 19.93
CA TYR A 307 -0.04 -46.05 19.37
C TYR A 307 -0.56 -45.97 17.94
N ARG A 308 -0.25 -46.98 17.10
CA ARG A 308 -0.69 -47.01 15.69
C ARG A 308 -2.20 -47.11 15.56
N ASN A 309 -2.81 -47.97 16.38
CA ASN A 309 -4.24 -48.25 16.31
C ASN A 309 -5.10 -47.34 17.18
N HIS A 310 -4.50 -46.38 17.87
CA HIS A 310 -5.19 -45.49 18.82
C HIS A 310 -6.07 -46.24 19.82
N THR A 311 -5.57 -47.36 20.34
CA THR A 311 -6.38 -48.30 21.15
C THR A 311 -6.82 -47.72 22.48
N ASP A 312 -6.02 -46.86 23.09
CA ASP A 312 -6.30 -46.14 24.32
C ASP A 312 -5.64 -44.79 24.24
N GLY A 313 -6.45 -43.73 23.95
CA GLY A 313 -5.96 -42.40 23.72
C GLY A 313 -5.36 -41.72 24.96
N ASP A 314 -5.69 -42.19 26.15
CA ASP A 314 -5.18 -41.66 27.40
C ASP A 314 -3.81 -42.25 27.77
N LEU A 315 -3.64 -43.56 27.54
CA LEU A 315 -2.39 -44.28 27.85
C LEU A 315 -1.41 -44.29 26.67
N TYR A 316 -1.92 -44.32 25.42
CA TYR A 316 -1.12 -44.39 24.19
C TYR A 316 -1.50 -43.23 23.23
N PRO A 317 -1.29 -41.99 23.65
CA PRO A 317 -1.69 -40.83 22.84
C PRO A 317 -0.80 -40.69 21.58
N ASN A 318 -1.42 -40.56 20.42
CA ASN A 318 -0.75 -40.21 19.16
C ASN A 318 -1.38 -38.95 18.60
N VAL A 319 -1.06 -37.83 19.22
CA VAL A 319 -1.66 -36.51 18.94
C VAL A 319 -0.66 -35.61 18.22
N ASN A 320 -1.04 -35.12 17.06
CA ASN A 320 -0.28 -34.03 16.43
C ASN A 320 -0.63 -32.69 17.12
N TRP A 321 0.15 -32.31 18.11
CA TRP A 321 -0.09 -31.11 18.93
C TRP A 321 -0.07 -29.83 18.10
N LEU A 322 0.79 -29.73 17.08
CA LEU A 322 0.83 -28.54 16.23
C LEU A 322 -0.47 -28.37 15.46
N LYS A 323 -1.03 -29.46 14.92
CA LYS A 323 -2.34 -29.43 14.24
C LYS A 323 -3.50 -29.17 15.19
N SER A 324 -3.35 -29.56 16.47
CA SER A 324 -4.39 -29.37 17.50
C SER A 324 -4.38 -27.96 18.08
N VAL A 325 -3.23 -27.29 18.08
CA VAL A 325 -3.06 -25.95 18.70
C VAL A 325 -3.17 -24.82 17.68
N PHE A 326 -2.72 -25.04 16.44
CA PHE A 326 -2.69 -23.99 15.45
C PHE A 326 -3.80 -24.10 14.42
N LYS A 327 -4.44 -22.97 14.11
CA LYS A 327 -5.32 -22.82 12.95
C LYS A 327 -4.48 -22.84 11.68
N LYS A 328 -5.04 -23.33 10.58
CA LYS A 328 -4.37 -23.27 9.27
C LYS A 328 -4.24 -21.85 8.74
N HIS A 329 -5.20 -21.00 9.03
CA HIS A 329 -5.24 -19.59 8.63
C HIS A 329 -6.11 -18.78 9.59
N THR A 330 -5.89 -17.50 9.58
CA THR A 330 -6.69 -16.48 10.27
C THR A 330 -6.88 -15.29 9.35
N PHE A 331 -7.58 -14.25 9.80
CA PHE A 331 -7.89 -13.08 8.99
C PHE A 331 -7.47 -11.80 9.68
N ASN A 332 -7.05 -10.84 8.89
CA ASN A 332 -6.91 -9.45 9.31
C ASN A 332 -7.77 -8.54 8.45
N GLN A 333 -8.13 -7.40 8.99
CA GLN A 333 -8.91 -6.38 8.29
C GLN A 333 -8.48 -4.98 8.70
N ARG A 334 -8.47 -4.06 7.74
CA ARG A 334 -8.20 -2.65 7.95
C ARG A 334 -9.26 -1.82 7.26
N VAL A 335 -9.74 -0.80 7.96
CA VAL A 335 -10.62 0.21 7.39
C VAL A 335 -10.02 1.57 7.72
N THR A 336 -9.78 2.38 6.71
CA THR A 336 -9.25 3.74 6.88
C THR A 336 -10.14 4.72 6.13
N ALA A 337 -10.55 5.78 6.80
CA ALA A 337 -11.31 6.88 6.22
C ALA A 337 -10.52 8.17 6.37
N ASN A 338 -10.33 8.88 5.26
CA ASN A 338 -9.59 10.12 5.20
C ASN A 338 -10.44 11.24 4.60
N VAL A 339 -10.32 12.43 5.16
CA VAL A 339 -10.92 13.66 4.63
C VAL A 339 -9.83 14.71 4.52
N SER A 340 -9.66 15.29 3.35
CA SER A 340 -8.70 16.37 3.12
C SER A 340 -9.35 17.51 2.33
N GLY A 341 -8.97 18.74 2.64
CA GLY A 341 -9.49 19.92 1.95
C GLY A 341 -9.03 21.21 2.62
N GLY A 342 -9.56 22.31 2.17
CA GLY A 342 -9.31 23.62 2.77
C GLY A 342 -9.33 24.76 1.78
N GLY A 343 -9.06 25.95 2.26
CA GLY A 343 -8.91 27.17 1.51
C GLY A 343 -7.56 27.86 1.79
N GLU A 344 -7.45 29.11 1.38
CA GLU A 344 -6.24 29.93 1.60
C GLU A 344 -5.88 30.10 3.07
N ILE A 345 -6.88 30.21 3.95
CA ILE A 345 -6.68 30.48 5.38
C ILE A 345 -6.39 29.21 6.15
N ALA A 346 -7.12 28.14 5.90
CA ALA A 346 -6.99 26.89 6.65
C ALA A 346 -7.10 25.68 5.74
N ARG A 347 -6.21 24.70 5.93
CA ARG A 347 -6.20 23.42 5.25
C ARG A 347 -6.18 22.31 6.29
N TYR A 348 -6.86 21.22 6.00
CA TYR A 348 -6.98 20.10 6.95
C TYR A 348 -6.83 18.75 6.28
N PHE A 349 -6.25 17.83 7.01
CA PHE A 349 -6.26 16.39 6.73
C PHE A 349 -6.68 15.66 8.00
N ILE A 350 -7.75 14.89 7.93
CA ILE A 350 -8.28 14.11 9.04
C ILE A 350 -8.31 12.66 8.60
N SER A 351 -7.78 11.77 9.43
CA SER A 351 -7.76 10.33 9.21
C SER A 351 -8.31 9.59 10.42
N ALA A 352 -9.11 8.56 10.16
CA ALA A 352 -9.58 7.61 11.16
C ALA A 352 -9.37 6.20 10.62
N GLY A 353 -8.69 5.35 11.40
CA GLY A 353 -8.34 4.00 11.03
C GLY A 353 -8.77 2.98 12.08
N TYR A 354 -9.18 1.81 11.62
CA TYR A 354 -9.40 0.62 12.42
C TYR A 354 -8.64 -0.55 11.81
N TYR A 355 -7.92 -1.29 12.63
CA TYR A 355 -7.23 -2.53 12.25
C TYR A 355 -7.58 -3.63 13.25
N HIS A 356 -7.85 -4.81 12.74
CA HIS A 356 -8.11 -6.01 13.53
C HIS A 356 -7.33 -7.20 12.96
N GLU A 357 -6.77 -8.01 13.83
CA GLU A 357 -6.05 -9.24 13.49
C GLU A 357 -6.31 -10.31 14.54
N ASP A 358 -6.81 -11.46 14.09
CA ASP A 358 -7.03 -12.64 14.90
C ASP A 358 -5.77 -13.50 15.02
N GLY A 359 -5.57 -14.15 16.16
CA GLY A 359 -4.49 -15.11 16.39
C GLY A 359 -4.72 -16.46 15.75
N LEU A 360 -3.63 -17.19 15.63
CA LEU A 360 -3.59 -18.51 15.01
C LEU A 360 -3.86 -19.68 15.98
N PHE A 361 -4.11 -19.41 17.26
CA PHE A 361 -4.36 -20.48 18.22
C PHE A 361 -5.80 -20.97 18.17
N MET A 362 -5.97 -22.29 18.24
CA MET A 362 -7.25 -22.91 18.49
C MET A 362 -7.55 -22.86 19.98
N THR A 363 -8.68 -22.27 20.36
CA THR A 363 -9.13 -22.23 21.75
C THR A 363 -10.11 -23.36 22.01
N GLY A 364 -9.86 -24.10 23.08
CA GLY A 364 -10.75 -25.20 23.51
C GLY A 364 -12.12 -24.67 23.94
N LYS A 365 -13.16 -25.42 23.68
CA LYS A 365 -14.56 -25.09 24.05
C LYS A 365 -14.82 -25.08 25.56
N GLY A 366 -13.86 -25.57 26.37
CA GLY A 366 -14.01 -25.71 27.84
C GLY A 366 -13.65 -24.47 28.64
N ASN A 367 -13.05 -23.46 28.03
CA ASN A 367 -12.63 -22.26 28.74
C ASN A 367 -13.71 -21.19 28.72
N SER A 368 -13.89 -20.49 29.84
CA SER A 368 -14.80 -19.34 29.97
C SER A 368 -14.27 -18.07 29.30
N TYR A 369 -12.99 -18.09 28.83
CA TYR A 369 -12.31 -16.98 28.19
C TYR A 369 -11.73 -17.41 26.83
N ASN A 370 -11.55 -16.46 25.93
CA ASN A 370 -10.87 -16.70 24.66
C ASN A 370 -9.35 -16.56 24.87
N GLY A 371 -8.63 -17.69 24.80
CA GLY A 371 -7.17 -17.71 24.91
C GLY A 371 -6.44 -17.40 23.60
N ASN A 372 -7.16 -17.15 22.49
CA ASN A 372 -6.56 -16.76 21.22
C ASN A 372 -6.21 -15.27 21.28
N PRO A 373 -4.95 -14.88 20.97
CA PRO A 373 -4.60 -13.48 20.85
C PRO A 373 -5.50 -12.75 19.85
N ASP A 374 -5.95 -11.58 20.23
CA ASP A 374 -6.77 -10.69 19.40
C ASP A 374 -6.17 -9.29 19.50
N TYR A 375 -5.86 -8.69 18.34
CA TYR A 375 -5.26 -7.36 18.28
C TYR A 375 -6.18 -6.41 17.57
N GLN A 376 -6.52 -5.32 18.25
CA GLN A 376 -7.33 -4.24 17.70
C GLN A 376 -6.61 -2.91 17.88
N ARG A 377 -6.58 -2.09 16.82
CA ARG A 377 -5.98 -0.77 16.85
C ARG A 377 -6.93 0.25 16.24
N TYR A 378 -7.09 1.35 16.94
CA TYR A 378 -7.83 2.52 16.49
C TYR A 378 -6.86 3.68 16.35
N ASN A 379 -6.80 4.28 15.16
CA ASN A 379 -5.97 5.44 14.87
C ASN A 379 -6.86 6.64 14.59
N PHE A 380 -6.48 7.78 15.11
CA PHE A 380 -7.08 9.06 14.75
C PHE A 380 -5.97 10.10 14.58
N ARG A 381 -5.98 10.82 13.47
CA ARG A 381 -5.05 11.91 13.17
C ARG A 381 -5.81 13.11 12.64
N SER A 382 -5.41 14.29 13.10
CA SER A 382 -5.88 15.56 12.55
C SER A 382 -4.67 16.47 12.34
N ASN A 383 -4.44 16.87 11.10
CA ASN A 383 -3.43 17.85 10.72
C ASN A 383 -4.17 19.08 10.18
N VAL A 384 -3.97 20.24 10.82
CA VAL A 384 -4.57 21.49 10.42
C VAL A 384 -3.47 22.52 10.23
N ASP A 385 -3.39 23.11 9.05
CA ASP A 385 -2.47 24.20 8.71
C ASP A 385 -3.26 25.48 8.61
N ILE A 386 -2.91 26.48 9.41
CA ILE A 386 -3.57 27.80 9.43
C ILE A 386 -2.57 28.86 8.98
N ASN A 387 -2.89 29.61 7.92
CA ASN A 387 -2.12 30.74 7.46
C ASN A 387 -2.52 31.98 8.28
N LEU A 388 -1.70 32.36 9.24
CA LEU A 388 -1.86 33.59 9.96
C LEU A 388 -1.25 34.72 9.12
N HIS A 389 -2.04 35.77 8.88
CA HIS A 389 -1.71 36.89 7.99
C HIS A 389 -0.26 37.38 8.17
N GLN A 390 0.55 37.28 7.14
CA GLN A 390 1.94 37.79 6.97
C GLN A 390 3.03 37.38 8.00
N ILE A 391 2.76 36.62 9.06
CA ILE A 391 3.75 36.38 10.14
C ILE A 391 4.20 34.91 10.24
N GLY A 392 3.57 33.98 9.54
CA GLY A 392 3.97 32.56 9.57
C GLY A 392 2.81 31.56 9.49
N ARG A 393 3.18 30.27 9.49
CA ARG A 393 2.21 29.17 9.57
C ARG A 393 2.23 28.57 10.98
N ALA A 394 1.07 28.42 11.60
CA ALA A 394 0.92 27.59 12.78
C ALA A 394 0.48 26.18 12.38
N HIS A 395 1.11 25.15 12.97
CA HIS A 395 0.72 23.76 12.86
C HIS A 395 0.17 23.29 14.21
N VAL A 396 -1.00 22.72 14.19
CA VAL A 396 -1.64 22.13 15.36
C VAL A 396 -1.89 20.63 15.14
#